data_9d65753e7f9b846adb87874ece6decc4
#
_entry.id   9d65753e7f9b846adb87874ece6decc4
#
_cell.length_a   1.000
_cell.length_b   1.000
_cell.length_c   1.000
_cell.angle_alpha   90.00
_cell.angle_beta   90.00
_cell.angle_gamma   90.00
#
_symmetry.space_group_name_H-M   'P 1'
#
loop_
_entity.id
_entity.type
_entity.pdbx_description
1 polymer ?
#
loop_
_entity_poly.entity_id
_entity_poly.type
_entity_poly.pdbx_seq_one_letter_code
_entity_poly.pdbx_strand_id
1 'polypeptide(L)'
;MKHTFNRRSFLKLGLLAPVLPLPAFAGQLSSGERRLSLHNLHTGEKLDRPYWIEGDYVAESLADINRVLRDHRTDQVAAIDPQLLDLLHRISAAVGASKPFEIISGYRSPASNLLLTENTSGVAKRSLHMEGKAIDLRLPGIPLADLRQAGLMLKGGGVGFYPESNFVHLDVGRVRTWGA
;
A
#
# COMPACT_ATOMS: atom_id res chain seq x y z
N MET A 1 27.34 -5.84 82.57
CA MET A 1 27.72 -4.88 81.53
C MET A 1 26.83 -5.09 80.34
N LYS A 2 25.92 -4.16 80.07
CA LYS A 2 24.91 -4.24 78.96
C LYS A 2 25.41 -3.46 77.82
N HIS A 3 25.61 -4.09 76.65
CA HIS A 3 25.86 -3.39 75.42
C HIS A 3 24.57 -3.38 74.58
N THR A 4 24.09 -2.19 74.33
CA THR A 4 22.93 -1.87 73.51
C THR A 4 23.36 -1.79 72.07
N PHE A 5 22.75 -2.61 71.19
CA PHE A 5 22.93 -2.53 69.75
C PHE A 5 21.99 -1.46 69.12
N ASN A 6 22.60 -0.50 68.48
CA ASN A 6 21.92 0.62 67.81
C ASN A 6 21.49 0.21 66.44
N ARG A 7 20.16 0.27 66.13
CA ARG A 7 19.58 -0.01 64.81
C ARG A 7 19.78 1.20 63.92
N ARG A 8 20.71 1.11 62.98
CA ARG A 8 20.86 2.11 61.91
C ARG A 8 19.89 1.77 60.78
N SER A 9 18.94 2.71 60.54
CA SER A 9 17.99 2.73 59.44
C SER A 9 18.72 2.82 58.11
N PHE A 10 18.54 1.81 57.24
CA PHE A 10 18.91 1.90 55.83
C PHE A 10 17.80 2.59 55.08
N LEU A 11 17.97 3.88 54.79
CA LEU A 11 17.17 4.58 53.79
C LEU A 11 17.55 4.04 52.39
N LYS A 12 16.66 3.23 51.79
CA LYS A 12 16.75 2.88 50.39
C LYS A 12 16.30 4.07 49.57
N LEU A 13 17.24 4.80 48.98
CA LEU A 13 17.00 5.85 48.00
C LEU A 13 16.59 5.15 46.68
N GLY A 14 15.29 5.07 46.40
CA GLY A 14 14.77 4.59 45.13
C GLY A 14 15.08 5.60 44.04
N LEU A 15 15.97 5.25 43.10
CA LEU A 15 16.14 5.97 41.87
C LEU A 15 14.85 5.79 41.02
N LEU A 16 13.99 6.81 40.99
CA LEU A 16 12.97 6.92 39.97
C LEU A 16 13.68 7.37 38.67
N ALA A 17 13.89 6.43 37.74
CA ALA A 17 14.27 6.78 36.40
C ALA A 17 13.10 7.50 35.71
N PRO A 18 13.31 8.65 35.07
CA PRO A 18 12.24 9.30 34.32
C PRO A 18 11.90 8.42 33.10
N VAL A 19 10.68 7.91 33.05
CA VAL A 19 10.11 7.30 31.87
C VAL A 19 9.86 8.42 30.89
N LEU A 20 10.76 8.62 29.94
CA LEU A 20 10.54 9.53 28.82
C LEU A 20 9.38 8.96 27.98
N PRO A 21 8.33 9.75 27.70
CA PRO A 21 7.30 9.29 26.78
C PRO A 21 7.94 9.10 25.40
N LEU A 22 7.90 7.88 24.89
CA LEU A 22 8.18 7.62 23.49
C LEU A 22 7.21 8.49 22.67
N PRO A 23 7.70 9.24 21.65
CA PRO A 23 6.81 9.93 20.77
C PRO A 23 5.89 8.87 20.13
N ALA A 24 4.60 8.92 20.47
CA ALA A 24 3.59 8.22 19.71
C ALA A 24 3.69 8.75 18.28
N PHE A 25 4.23 7.95 17.37
CA PHE A 25 4.04 8.13 15.94
C PHE A 25 2.56 7.83 15.64
N ALA A 26 1.68 8.68 16.15
CA ALA A 26 0.38 8.90 15.58
C ALA A 26 0.67 9.60 14.26
N GLY A 27 0.91 8.79 13.20
CA GLY A 27 0.90 9.31 11.85
C GLY A 27 -0.37 10.12 11.74
N GLN A 28 -0.23 11.43 11.57
CA GLN A 28 -1.31 12.33 11.24
C GLN A 28 -1.93 11.78 9.95
N LEU A 29 -2.92 10.90 10.08
CA LEU A 29 -3.90 10.72 9.05
C LEU A 29 -4.56 12.09 8.97
N SER A 30 -4.15 12.87 7.98
CA SER A 30 -4.74 14.16 7.67
C SER A 30 -6.26 13.93 7.62
N SER A 31 -6.95 14.42 8.63
CA SER A 31 -8.40 14.32 8.77
C SER A 31 -9.01 15.18 7.68
N GLY A 32 -9.31 14.61 6.52
CA GLY A 32 -10.04 15.33 5.52
C GLY A 32 -9.81 14.87 4.08
N GLU A 33 -8.63 14.41 3.68
CA GLU A 33 -8.38 14.10 2.25
C GLU A 33 -7.45 12.89 2.08
N ARG A 34 -7.81 11.96 1.15
CA ARG A 34 -6.90 10.94 0.64
C ARG A 34 -6.68 11.16 -0.84
N ARG A 35 -5.43 11.31 -1.23
CA ARG A 35 -5.00 11.62 -2.59
C ARG A 35 -4.14 10.50 -3.15
N LEU A 36 -4.22 10.28 -4.45
CA LEU A 36 -3.32 9.40 -5.20
C LEU A 36 -2.71 10.14 -6.39
N SER A 37 -1.44 9.89 -6.60
CA SER A 37 -0.71 10.33 -7.79
C SER A 37 -0.29 9.09 -8.58
N LEU A 38 -0.75 8.98 -9.84
CA LEU A 38 -0.61 7.82 -10.71
C LEU A 38 0.02 8.23 -12.04
N HIS A 39 0.83 7.35 -12.61
CA HIS A 39 1.38 7.47 -13.97
C HIS A 39 1.28 6.11 -14.66
N ASN A 40 0.38 5.99 -15.63
CA ASN A 40 0.26 4.77 -16.41
C ASN A 40 1.38 4.72 -17.46
N LEU A 41 2.24 3.70 -17.37
CA LEU A 41 3.43 3.58 -18.24
C LEU A 41 3.11 3.18 -19.69
N HIS A 42 1.93 2.59 -19.92
CA HIS A 42 1.52 2.18 -21.27
C HIS A 42 0.82 3.30 -22.04
N THR A 43 0.00 4.11 -21.35
CA THR A 43 -0.76 5.19 -21.99
C THR A 43 -0.08 6.55 -21.84
N GLY A 44 0.89 6.67 -20.90
CA GLY A 44 1.56 7.92 -20.54
C GLY A 44 0.68 8.87 -19.72
N GLU A 45 -0.57 8.49 -19.42
CA GLU A 45 -1.50 9.32 -18.66
C GLU A 45 -1.05 9.47 -17.21
N LYS A 46 -1.21 10.69 -16.70
CA LYS A 46 -0.90 11.03 -15.30
C LYS A 46 -2.13 11.59 -14.63
N LEU A 47 -2.29 11.26 -13.36
CA LEU A 47 -3.37 11.73 -12.52
C LEU A 47 -2.81 12.08 -11.15
N ASP A 48 -3.25 13.20 -10.57
CA ASP A 48 -3.02 13.56 -9.18
C ASP A 48 -4.31 14.19 -8.65
N ARG A 49 -5.08 13.42 -7.88
CA ARG A 49 -6.39 13.85 -7.37
C ARG A 49 -6.71 13.29 -6.00
N PRO A 50 -7.45 14.06 -5.18
CA PRO A 50 -8.13 13.50 -4.02
C PRO A 50 -9.25 12.58 -4.50
N TYR A 51 -9.32 11.37 -3.95
CA TYR A 51 -10.38 10.39 -4.25
C TYR A 51 -11.32 10.17 -3.06
N TRP A 52 -10.97 10.69 -1.90
CA TRP A 52 -11.77 10.65 -0.70
C TRP A 52 -11.61 11.97 0.07
N ILE A 53 -12.72 12.60 0.47
CA ILE A 53 -12.75 13.89 1.17
C ILE A 53 -13.82 13.82 2.28
N GLU A 54 -13.43 14.15 3.52
CA GLU A 54 -14.31 14.31 4.69
C GLU A 54 -15.33 13.16 4.92
N GLY A 55 -14.93 11.92 4.65
CA GLY A 55 -15.78 10.74 4.89
C GLY A 55 -16.30 10.08 3.62
N ASP A 56 -16.28 10.76 2.48
CA ASP A 56 -16.92 10.32 1.26
C ASP A 56 -15.92 10.12 0.10
N TYR A 57 -16.16 9.11 -0.73
CA TYR A 57 -15.46 8.95 -1.99
C TYR A 57 -15.96 9.95 -3.03
N VAL A 58 -15.02 10.60 -3.73
CA VAL A 58 -15.30 11.58 -4.78
C VAL A 58 -15.58 10.86 -6.09
N ALA A 59 -16.84 10.77 -6.50
CA ALA A 59 -17.27 9.99 -7.66
C ALA A 59 -16.56 10.37 -8.97
N GLU A 60 -16.33 11.66 -9.22
CA GLU A 60 -15.59 12.14 -10.40
C GLU A 60 -14.14 11.66 -10.38
N SER A 61 -13.48 11.74 -9.23
CA SER A 61 -12.09 11.28 -9.10
C SER A 61 -11.98 9.76 -9.26
N LEU A 62 -12.97 8.99 -8.75
CA LEU A 62 -13.01 7.55 -9.00
C LEU A 62 -13.17 7.24 -10.49
N ALA A 63 -14.00 7.99 -11.22
CA ALA A 63 -14.17 7.82 -12.66
C ALA A 63 -12.85 8.10 -13.41
N ASP A 64 -12.14 9.16 -13.07
CA ASP A 64 -10.83 9.48 -13.66
C ASP A 64 -9.78 8.40 -13.33
N ILE A 65 -9.74 7.91 -12.09
CA ILE A 65 -8.86 6.81 -11.69
C ILE A 65 -9.17 5.54 -12.49
N ASN A 66 -10.46 5.19 -12.63
CA ASN A 66 -10.89 4.03 -13.42
C ASN A 66 -10.40 4.14 -14.87
N ARG A 67 -10.48 5.36 -15.45
CA ARG A 67 -9.99 5.62 -16.81
C ARG A 67 -8.46 5.45 -16.91
N VAL A 68 -7.69 6.02 -16.01
CA VAL A 68 -6.22 5.89 -16.00
C VAL A 68 -5.79 4.44 -15.78
N LEU A 69 -6.52 3.67 -14.98
CA LEU A 69 -6.25 2.28 -14.65
C LEU A 69 -6.94 1.27 -15.57
N ARG A 70 -7.54 1.71 -16.68
CA ARG A 70 -8.20 0.82 -17.66
C ARG A 70 -7.26 -0.16 -18.31
N ASP A 71 -7.82 -1.15 -18.96
CA ASP A 71 -7.06 -2.08 -19.80
C ASP A 71 -6.48 -1.36 -21.03
N HIS A 72 -5.17 -1.13 -21.03
CA HIS A 72 -4.46 -0.42 -22.10
C HIS A 72 -4.45 -1.16 -23.45
N ARG A 73 -4.82 -2.46 -23.49
CA ARG A 73 -4.88 -3.25 -24.73
C ARG A 73 -6.22 -3.16 -25.43
N THR A 74 -7.30 -3.09 -24.64
CA THR A 74 -8.67 -3.08 -25.14
C THR A 74 -9.38 -1.75 -24.96
N ASP A 75 -8.75 -0.82 -24.25
CA ASP A 75 -9.30 0.47 -23.82
C ASP A 75 -10.56 0.36 -22.93
N GLN A 76 -10.85 -0.86 -22.43
CA GLN A 76 -11.99 -1.12 -21.56
C GLN A 76 -11.76 -0.52 -20.18
N VAL A 77 -12.73 0.25 -19.72
CA VAL A 77 -12.78 0.83 -18.37
C VAL A 77 -13.66 -0.04 -17.48
N ALA A 78 -13.20 -0.33 -16.28
CA ALA A 78 -14.01 -0.96 -15.23
C ALA A 78 -13.82 -0.22 -13.92
N ALA A 79 -14.75 -0.41 -12.99
CA ALA A 79 -14.63 0.13 -11.65
C ALA A 79 -13.45 -0.52 -10.92
N ILE A 80 -12.60 0.31 -10.34
CA ILE A 80 -11.54 -0.10 -9.42
C ILE A 80 -12.13 -0.10 -8.01
N ASP A 81 -11.86 -1.16 -7.27
CA ASP A 81 -12.32 -1.30 -5.88
C ASP A 81 -11.71 -0.17 -5.03
N PRO A 82 -12.51 0.66 -4.35
CA PRO A 82 -12.00 1.75 -3.53
C PRO A 82 -11.06 1.27 -2.40
N GLN A 83 -11.21 0.04 -1.92
CA GLN A 83 -10.29 -0.54 -0.93
C GLN A 83 -8.86 -0.69 -1.48
N LEU A 84 -8.71 -0.92 -2.81
CA LEU A 84 -7.41 -0.93 -3.45
C LEU A 84 -6.78 0.48 -3.43
N LEU A 85 -7.56 1.52 -3.65
CA LEU A 85 -7.10 2.90 -3.57
C LEU A 85 -6.66 3.27 -2.14
N ASP A 86 -7.43 2.84 -1.14
CA ASP A 86 -7.09 3.00 0.27
C ASP A 86 -5.79 2.27 0.65
N LEU A 87 -5.60 1.06 0.12
CA LEU A 87 -4.36 0.31 0.30
C LEU A 87 -3.16 1.08 -0.29
N LEU A 88 -3.28 1.60 -1.52
CA LEU A 88 -2.24 2.39 -2.16
C LEU A 88 -1.91 3.67 -1.38
N HIS A 89 -2.94 4.38 -0.90
CA HIS A 89 -2.75 5.57 -0.06
C HIS A 89 -1.95 5.24 1.22
N ARG A 90 -2.31 4.16 1.91
CA ARG A 90 -1.60 3.70 3.11
C ARG A 90 -0.16 3.28 2.81
N ILE A 91 0.09 2.61 1.68
CA ILE A 91 1.44 2.25 1.23
C ILE A 91 2.25 3.52 0.96
N SER A 92 1.69 4.47 0.20
CA SER A 92 2.32 5.76 -0.10
C SER A 92 2.80 6.48 1.17
N ALA A 93 1.93 6.54 2.18
CA ALA A 93 2.26 7.13 3.47
C ALA A 93 3.35 6.33 4.22
N ALA A 94 3.26 5.00 4.21
CA ALA A 94 4.20 4.13 4.92
C ALA A 94 5.63 4.20 4.38
N VAL A 95 5.79 4.40 3.06
CA VAL A 95 7.11 4.49 2.42
C VAL A 95 7.58 5.93 2.21
N GLY A 96 6.80 6.95 2.62
CA GLY A 96 7.12 8.35 2.41
C GLY A 96 7.19 8.74 0.93
N ALA A 97 6.24 8.26 0.13
CA ALA A 97 6.23 8.48 -1.31
C ALA A 97 6.12 9.97 -1.67
N SER A 98 7.01 10.45 -2.54
CA SER A 98 7.02 11.82 -3.07
C SER A 98 6.79 11.88 -4.58
N LYS A 99 6.66 10.72 -5.23
CA LYS A 99 6.48 10.59 -6.68
C LYS A 99 5.22 9.77 -6.99
N PRO A 100 4.66 9.91 -8.20
CA PRO A 100 3.54 9.07 -8.63
C PRO A 100 3.88 7.59 -8.62
N PHE A 101 2.89 6.73 -8.31
CA PHE A 101 2.98 5.32 -8.63
C PHE A 101 3.08 5.13 -10.14
N GLU A 102 4.07 4.42 -10.59
CA GLU A 102 4.18 3.96 -11.99
C GLU A 102 3.39 2.67 -12.16
N ILE A 103 2.33 2.73 -12.97
CA ILE A 103 1.39 1.64 -13.17
C ILE A 103 1.79 0.81 -14.38
N ILE A 104 2.02 -0.48 -14.14
CA ILE A 104 2.31 -1.50 -15.17
C ILE A 104 1.01 -2.17 -15.62
N SER A 105 0.08 -2.46 -14.69
CA SER A 105 -1.22 -3.05 -15.03
C SER A 105 -2.25 -2.68 -13.96
N GLY A 106 -3.36 -2.07 -14.36
CA GLY A 106 -4.54 -1.85 -13.55
C GLY A 106 -5.61 -2.91 -13.85
N TYR A 107 -6.81 -2.46 -14.28
CA TYR A 107 -7.84 -3.36 -14.78
C TYR A 107 -7.34 -4.14 -16.02
N ARG A 108 -7.74 -5.39 -16.09
CA ARG A 108 -7.43 -6.29 -17.20
C ARG A 108 -8.72 -6.94 -17.68
N SER A 109 -9.11 -6.70 -18.91
CA SER A 109 -10.30 -7.32 -19.50
C SER A 109 -10.15 -8.85 -19.60
N PRO A 110 -11.24 -9.60 -19.64
CA PRO A 110 -11.18 -11.04 -19.90
C PRO A 110 -10.40 -11.40 -21.17
N ALA A 111 -10.52 -10.61 -22.22
CA ALA A 111 -9.80 -10.81 -23.47
C ALA A 111 -8.27 -10.64 -23.27
N SER A 112 -7.84 -9.59 -22.61
CA SER A 112 -6.42 -9.39 -22.29
C SER A 112 -5.88 -10.46 -21.34
N ASN A 113 -6.69 -10.91 -20.38
CA ASN A 113 -6.28 -11.96 -19.47
C ASN A 113 -6.10 -13.30 -20.20
N LEU A 114 -7.01 -13.64 -21.11
CA LEU A 114 -6.91 -14.84 -21.95
C LEU A 114 -5.63 -14.81 -22.78
N LEU A 115 -5.39 -13.73 -23.51
CA LEU A 115 -4.19 -13.53 -24.33
C LEU A 115 -2.89 -13.72 -23.50
N LEU A 116 -2.86 -13.19 -22.28
CA LEU A 116 -1.70 -13.33 -21.40
C LEU A 116 -1.53 -14.77 -20.91
N THR A 117 -2.62 -15.48 -20.57
CA THR A 117 -2.54 -16.87 -20.12
C THR A 117 -2.07 -17.82 -21.22
N GLU A 118 -2.31 -17.51 -22.47
CA GLU A 118 -1.86 -18.29 -23.64
C GLU A 118 -0.38 -18.03 -23.97
N ASN A 119 0.10 -16.81 -23.76
CA ASN A 119 1.43 -16.38 -24.18
C ASN A 119 2.46 -16.31 -23.05
N THR A 120 2.05 -16.43 -21.78
CA THR A 120 2.93 -16.25 -20.63
C THR A 120 2.59 -17.25 -19.53
N SER A 121 3.62 -17.91 -18.98
CA SER A 121 3.45 -18.77 -17.81
C SER A 121 3.20 -17.95 -16.54
N GLY A 122 2.40 -18.48 -15.62
CA GLY A 122 2.18 -17.87 -14.29
C GLY A 122 1.04 -16.85 -14.21
N VAL A 123 0.32 -16.58 -15.30
CA VAL A 123 -0.88 -15.73 -15.27
C VAL A 123 -2.09 -16.55 -14.78
N ALA A 124 -2.76 -16.05 -13.75
CA ALA A 124 -3.93 -16.71 -13.18
C ALA A 124 -5.14 -16.60 -14.13
N LYS A 125 -5.84 -17.74 -14.36
CA LYS A 125 -7.09 -17.76 -15.14
C LYS A 125 -8.19 -16.90 -14.48
N ARG A 126 -8.23 -16.88 -13.14
CA ARG A 126 -9.10 -16.01 -12.32
C ARG A 126 -8.24 -14.95 -11.66
N SER A 127 -8.03 -13.86 -12.36
CA SER A 127 -7.18 -12.76 -11.91
C SER A 127 -8.01 -11.67 -11.28
N LEU A 128 -7.60 -11.16 -10.11
CA LEU A 128 -8.24 -10.02 -9.45
C LEU A 128 -8.11 -8.72 -10.25
N HIS A 129 -7.20 -8.65 -11.22
CA HIS A 129 -7.17 -7.56 -12.20
C HIS A 129 -8.47 -7.48 -13.02
N MET A 130 -9.12 -8.62 -13.32
CA MET A 130 -10.41 -8.63 -14.04
C MET A 130 -11.59 -8.13 -13.20
N GLU A 131 -11.40 -8.04 -11.88
CA GLU A 131 -12.40 -7.54 -10.94
C GLU A 131 -12.13 -6.09 -10.48
N GLY A 132 -11.08 -5.44 -11.02
CA GLY A 132 -10.65 -4.12 -10.56
C GLY A 132 -10.07 -4.13 -9.14
N LYS A 133 -9.66 -5.28 -8.63
CA LYS A 133 -9.17 -5.48 -7.26
C LYS A 133 -7.67 -5.68 -7.13
N ALA A 134 -6.92 -5.56 -8.23
CA ALA A 134 -5.48 -5.76 -8.25
C ALA A 134 -4.78 -4.74 -9.13
N ILE A 135 -3.50 -4.51 -8.82
CA ILE A 135 -2.65 -3.59 -9.54
C ILE A 135 -1.19 -4.07 -9.52
N ASP A 136 -0.51 -3.92 -10.66
CA ASP A 136 0.93 -4.12 -10.79
C ASP A 136 1.60 -2.75 -10.91
N LEU A 137 2.54 -2.44 -10.03
CA LEU A 137 3.14 -1.11 -9.93
C LEU A 137 4.55 -1.13 -9.37
N ARG A 138 5.22 0.00 -9.51
CA ARG A 138 6.42 0.37 -8.77
C ARG A 138 6.35 1.84 -8.34
N LEU A 139 7.28 2.25 -7.50
CA LEU A 139 7.32 3.62 -6.99
C LEU A 139 8.73 4.19 -7.17
N PRO A 140 8.94 5.18 -8.07
CA PRO A 140 10.25 5.75 -8.33
C PRO A 140 10.89 6.35 -7.08
N GLY A 141 12.14 5.92 -6.81
CA GLY A 141 12.91 6.34 -5.64
C GLY A 141 12.71 5.48 -4.40
N ILE A 142 11.80 4.51 -4.43
CA ILE A 142 11.60 3.53 -3.36
C ILE A 142 12.08 2.16 -3.88
N PRO A 143 12.99 1.46 -3.16
CA PRO A 143 13.39 0.11 -3.50
C PRO A 143 12.18 -0.83 -3.57
N LEU A 144 12.16 -1.71 -4.55
CA LEU A 144 11.03 -2.63 -4.76
C LEU A 144 10.78 -3.53 -3.54
N ALA A 145 11.85 -3.90 -2.82
CA ALA A 145 11.75 -4.67 -1.58
C ALA A 145 11.03 -3.91 -0.46
N ASP A 146 11.24 -2.60 -0.36
CA ASP A 146 10.59 -1.77 0.66
C ASP A 146 9.11 -1.58 0.34
N LEU A 147 8.77 -1.42 -0.95
CA LEU A 147 7.39 -1.38 -1.42
C LEU A 147 6.65 -2.70 -1.12
N ARG A 148 7.30 -3.86 -1.39
CA ARG A 148 6.82 -5.19 -0.99
C ARG A 148 6.58 -5.26 0.52
N GLN A 149 7.57 -4.86 1.31
CA GLN A 149 7.50 -4.92 2.77
C GLN A 149 6.33 -4.09 3.32
N ALA A 150 6.11 -2.88 2.79
CA ALA A 150 4.97 -2.06 3.16
C ALA A 150 3.64 -2.77 2.87
N GLY A 151 3.49 -3.38 1.68
CA GLY A 151 2.32 -4.18 1.34
C GLY A 151 2.07 -5.35 2.30
N LEU A 152 3.12 -6.09 2.67
CA LEU A 152 3.04 -7.21 3.60
C LEU A 152 2.64 -6.77 5.02
N MET A 153 3.20 -5.65 5.50
CA MET A 153 2.90 -5.11 6.84
C MET A 153 1.45 -4.66 6.97
N LEU A 154 0.88 -4.09 5.92
CA LEU A 154 -0.49 -3.58 5.92
C LEU A 154 -1.55 -4.68 5.88
N LYS A 155 -1.19 -5.90 5.46
CA LYS A 155 -2.09 -7.07 5.39
C LYS A 155 -3.41 -6.79 4.68
N GLY A 156 -3.38 -5.88 3.68
CA GLY A 156 -4.58 -5.47 2.93
C GLY A 156 -5.07 -6.51 1.93
N GLY A 157 -4.22 -7.49 1.56
CA GLY A 157 -4.53 -8.51 0.57
C GLY A 157 -3.29 -9.27 0.09
N GLY A 158 -3.27 -9.68 -1.16
CA GLY A 158 -2.14 -10.38 -1.78
C GLY A 158 -1.01 -9.45 -2.16
N VAL A 159 0.22 -9.95 -2.01
CA VAL A 159 1.46 -9.27 -2.42
C VAL A 159 2.32 -10.21 -3.24
N GLY A 160 2.50 -9.89 -4.52
CA GLY A 160 3.39 -10.59 -5.45
C GLY A 160 4.66 -9.78 -5.68
N PHE A 161 5.82 -10.44 -5.76
CA PHE A 161 7.11 -9.79 -5.94
C PHE A 161 7.78 -10.25 -7.23
N TYR A 162 8.05 -9.32 -8.13
CA TYR A 162 8.58 -9.57 -9.47
C TYR A 162 9.82 -8.69 -9.73
N PRO A 163 10.96 -9.00 -9.09
CA PRO A 163 12.16 -8.15 -9.17
C PRO A 163 12.74 -8.07 -10.58
N GLU A 164 12.72 -9.15 -11.36
CA GLU A 164 13.23 -9.15 -12.73
C GLU A 164 12.39 -8.27 -13.67
N SER A 165 11.07 -8.24 -13.45
CA SER A 165 10.13 -7.38 -14.19
C SER A 165 9.96 -6.00 -13.56
N ASN A 166 10.64 -5.75 -12.43
CA ASN A 166 10.67 -4.50 -11.68
C ASN A 166 9.29 -3.97 -11.30
N PHE A 167 8.46 -4.83 -10.67
CA PHE A 167 7.17 -4.42 -10.09
C PHE A 167 6.75 -5.27 -8.89
N VAL A 168 5.82 -4.73 -8.12
CA VAL A 168 5.07 -5.43 -7.07
C VAL A 168 3.62 -5.52 -7.51
N HIS A 169 3.03 -6.71 -7.37
CA HIS A 169 1.59 -6.91 -7.44
C HIS A 169 0.97 -6.65 -6.07
N LEU A 170 -0.12 -5.90 -6.05
CA LEU A 170 -0.94 -5.66 -4.86
C LEU A 170 -2.41 -5.96 -5.18
N ASP A 171 -3.12 -6.59 -4.26
CA ASP A 171 -4.56 -6.80 -4.39
C ASP A 171 -5.29 -6.70 -3.04
N VAL A 172 -6.62 -6.62 -3.09
CA VAL A 172 -7.49 -6.58 -1.90
C VAL A 172 -8.26 -7.89 -1.70
N GLY A 173 -7.71 -9.01 -2.19
CA GLY A 173 -8.21 -10.35 -1.90
C GLY A 173 -7.72 -10.88 -0.55
N ARG A 174 -7.73 -12.22 -0.40
CA ARG A 174 -7.17 -12.83 0.82
C ARG A 174 -5.68 -12.51 0.96
N VAL A 175 -5.22 -12.33 2.20
CA VAL A 175 -3.80 -12.12 2.50
C VAL A 175 -2.97 -13.34 2.09
N ARG A 176 -2.00 -13.14 1.20
CA ARG A 176 -1.06 -14.13 0.70
C ARG A 176 0.15 -13.46 0.07
N THR A 177 1.23 -14.19 -0.11
CA THR A 177 2.43 -13.69 -0.80
C THR A 177 2.98 -14.75 -1.74
N TRP A 178 3.64 -14.30 -2.82
CA TRP A 178 4.33 -15.14 -3.79
C TRP A 178 5.40 -14.32 -4.53
N GLY A 179 6.19 -15.00 -5.35
CA GLY A 179 7.35 -14.44 -6.03
C GLY A 179 8.58 -14.47 -5.13
N ALA A 180 9.76 -14.46 -5.71
CA ALA A 180 11.05 -14.59 -5.02
C ALA A 180 11.74 -13.23 -4.87
#